data_8003d8995325686a42067fe96a582c7f
#
_entry.id   8003d8995325686a42067fe96a582c7f
#
_cell.length_a   1.000
_cell.length_b   1.000
_cell.length_c   1.000
_cell.angle_alpha   90.00
_cell.angle_beta   90.00
_cell.angle_gamma   90.00
#
_symmetry.space_group_name_H-M   'P 1'
#
loop_
_entity.id
_entity.type
_entity.pdbx_description
1 polymer ?
#
loop_
_entity_poly.entity_id
_entity_poly.type
_entity_poly.pdbx_seq_one_letter_code
_entity_poly.pdbx_strand_id
1 'polypeptide(L)'
;MVSVSQSAQNYFLNLLKKQKYGTNIRVYVKYPGTPVAKCGVSYCYKDDVTRLDVAFTMNKFIVYVYKPHIPYLRESKIDINVEECNSQLTLIAPYANKCYFIKNNDLKRRVENFLNLNINPQLSAHGGKVDLMNITESGYLSLKFSGGCNGCSMVQKTLKEGIEKQILAKFSEFKGVYDITQHNRGNHSYY
;
A
#
# COMPACT_ATOMS: atom_id res chain seq x y z
N MET A 1 -5.87 -8.82 14.93
CA MET A 1 -6.96 -7.86 15.13
C MET A 1 -6.31 -6.49 15.34
N VAL A 2 -6.88 -5.42 14.86
CA VAL A 2 -6.42 -4.05 15.14
C VAL A 2 -6.83 -3.67 16.55
N SER A 3 -5.90 -3.29 17.40
CA SER A 3 -6.17 -2.81 18.77
C SER A 3 -5.95 -1.30 18.86
N VAL A 4 -6.84 -0.61 19.54
CA VAL A 4 -6.79 0.84 19.76
C VAL A 4 -6.80 1.06 21.26
N SER A 5 -5.77 1.70 21.80
CA SER A 5 -5.70 2.00 23.24
C SER A 5 -6.83 2.94 23.67
N GLN A 6 -7.14 2.96 24.96
CA GLN A 6 -8.18 3.85 25.48
C GLN A 6 -7.83 5.32 25.25
N SER A 7 -6.55 5.67 25.40
CA SER A 7 -6.04 7.01 25.13
C SER A 7 -6.24 7.42 23.66
N ALA A 8 -5.92 6.52 22.72
CA ALA A 8 -6.12 6.76 21.30
C ALA A 8 -7.62 6.83 20.95
N GLN A 9 -8.47 6.02 21.58
CA GLN A 9 -9.93 6.11 21.38
C GLN A 9 -10.49 7.47 21.83
N ASN A 10 -10.08 7.97 22.99
CA ASN A 10 -10.48 9.28 23.47
C ASN A 10 -10.00 10.41 22.54
N TYR A 11 -8.79 10.29 22.04
CA TYR A 11 -8.25 11.23 21.07
C TYR A 11 -9.05 11.24 19.76
N PHE A 12 -9.35 10.08 19.20
CA PHE A 12 -10.19 9.98 18.01
C PHE A 12 -11.59 10.53 18.24
N LEU A 13 -12.20 10.28 19.39
CA LEU A 13 -13.50 10.87 19.71
C LEU A 13 -13.46 12.39 19.70
N ASN A 14 -12.39 13.00 20.22
CA ASN A 14 -12.25 14.46 20.21
C ASN A 14 -12.04 14.99 18.79
N LEU A 15 -11.33 14.28 17.94
CA LEU A 15 -11.18 14.63 16.53
C LEU A 15 -12.50 14.51 15.75
N LEU A 16 -13.23 13.41 15.99
CA LEU A 16 -14.50 13.12 15.31
C LEU A 16 -15.61 14.10 15.67
N LYS A 17 -15.60 14.68 16.90
CA LYS A 17 -16.54 15.75 17.27
C LYS A 17 -16.47 16.99 16.37
N LYS A 18 -15.32 17.22 15.73
CA LYS A 18 -15.07 18.35 14.82
C LYS A 18 -15.41 18.02 13.35
N GLN A 19 -15.82 16.79 13.08
CA GLN A 19 -16.14 16.31 11.74
C GLN A 19 -17.65 16.23 11.52
N LYS A 20 -18.06 16.00 10.26
CA LYS A 20 -19.47 15.75 9.91
C LYS A 20 -20.01 14.56 10.70
N TYR A 21 -21.29 14.65 11.07
CA TYR A 21 -21.97 13.55 11.76
C TYR A 21 -21.87 12.23 10.95
N GLY A 22 -21.53 11.13 11.65
CA GLY A 22 -21.35 9.82 11.02
C GLY A 22 -19.95 9.56 10.45
N THR A 23 -19.01 10.51 10.59
CA THR A 23 -17.59 10.28 10.25
C THR A 23 -16.98 9.28 11.24
N ASN A 24 -16.22 8.35 10.72
CA ASN A 24 -15.52 7.30 11.44
C ASN A 24 -14.01 7.31 11.10
N ILE A 25 -13.28 6.29 11.54
CA ILE A 25 -11.85 6.15 11.30
C ILE A 25 -11.62 5.00 10.32
N ARG A 26 -10.68 5.18 9.38
CA ARG A 26 -10.15 4.11 8.53
C ARG A 26 -8.68 3.88 8.83
N VAL A 27 -8.32 2.63 9.08
CA VAL A 27 -6.92 2.20 9.14
C VAL A 27 -6.55 1.57 7.80
N TYR A 28 -5.45 2.02 7.24
CA TYR A 28 -5.01 1.56 5.92
C TYR A 28 -3.53 1.19 5.91
N VAL A 29 -3.14 0.40 4.92
CA VAL A 29 -1.75 0.15 4.57
C VAL A 29 -1.56 0.44 3.09
N LYS A 30 -0.53 1.23 2.76
CA LYS A 30 -0.05 1.43 1.39
C LYS A 30 1.10 0.47 1.12
N TYR A 31 1.16 -0.09 -0.09
CA TYR A 31 2.17 -1.06 -0.51
C TYR A 31 2.30 -2.25 0.46
N PRO A 32 1.18 -2.93 0.80
CA PRO A 32 1.19 -4.01 1.78
C PRO A 32 2.13 -5.14 1.35
N GLY A 33 2.84 -5.74 2.31
CA GLY A 33 3.75 -6.85 2.07
C GLY A 33 5.06 -6.47 1.40
N THR A 34 5.40 -5.19 1.31
CA THR A 34 6.67 -4.70 0.76
C THR A 34 7.53 -4.03 1.83
N PRO A 35 8.86 -3.92 1.62
CA PRO A 35 9.74 -3.21 2.56
C PRO A 35 9.37 -1.72 2.76
N VAL A 36 8.64 -1.13 1.81
CA VAL A 36 8.20 0.27 1.85
C VAL A 36 6.74 0.43 2.30
N ALA A 37 6.18 -0.61 2.92
CA ALA A 37 4.81 -0.55 3.45
C ALA A 37 4.65 0.61 4.44
N LYS A 38 3.57 1.37 4.27
CA LYS A 38 3.23 2.52 5.12
C LYS A 38 1.81 2.35 5.66
N CYS A 39 1.67 2.34 6.96
CA CYS A 39 0.39 2.31 7.62
C CYS A 39 -0.03 3.70 8.06
N GLY A 40 -1.32 3.93 8.09
CA GLY A 40 -1.87 5.21 8.51
C GLY A 40 -3.33 5.12 8.93
N VAL A 41 -3.79 6.26 9.43
CA VAL A 41 -5.17 6.48 9.87
C VAL A 41 -5.72 7.66 9.09
N SER A 42 -6.97 7.58 8.68
CA SER A 42 -7.70 8.67 8.03
C SER A 42 -9.14 8.74 8.53
N TYR A 43 -9.80 9.87 8.28
CA TYR A 43 -11.25 9.92 8.39
C TYR A 43 -11.89 9.03 7.33
N CYS A 44 -13.03 8.43 7.68
CA CYS A 44 -13.86 7.62 6.80
C CYS A 44 -15.27 8.20 6.84
N TYR A 45 -15.68 8.88 5.80
CA TYR A 45 -17.04 9.39 5.67
C TYR A 45 -17.98 8.24 5.31
N LYS A 46 -19.25 8.43 5.57
CA LYS A 46 -20.27 7.39 5.32
C LYS A 46 -20.28 6.94 3.86
N ASP A 47 -20.06 7.86 2.94
CA ASP A 47 -20.07 7.62 1.48
C ASP A 47 -18.78 6.93 1.00
N ASP A 48 -17.70 6.95 1.79
CA ASP A 48 -16.45 6.27 1.49
C ASP A 48 -16.45 4.78 1.84
N VAL A 49 -17.45 4.33 2.60
CA VAL A 49 -17.55 2.94 3.05
C VAL A 49 -17.98 2.05 1.89
N THR A 50 -17.17 1.04 1.59
CA THR A 50 -17.41 0.09 0.51
C THR A 50 -17.85 -1.27 1.06
N ARG A 51 -18.38 -2.15 0.18
CA ARG A 51 -18.73 -3.54 0.53
C ARG A 51 -17.52 -4.40 0.96
N LEU A 52 -16.32 -3.95 0.66
CA LEU A 52 -15.07 -4.61 1.02
C LEU A 52 -14.47 -4.07 2.33
N ASP A 53 -15.09 -3.10 2.97
CA ASP A 53 -14.65 -2.62 4.28
C ASP A 53 -15.23 -3.50 5.39
N VAL A 54 -14.38 -3.88 6.33
CA VAL A 54 -14.75 -4.59 7.54
C VAL A 54 -14.77 -3.59 8.68
N ALA A 55 -15.89 -3.58 9.42
CA ALA A 55 -16.12 -2.68 10.54
C ALA A 55 -15.69 -3.33 11.86
N PHE A 56 -14.86 -2.62 12.61
CA PHE A 56 -14.51 -2.96 13.99
C PHE A 56 -15.12 -1.92 14.91
N THR A 57 -16.11 -2.31 15.68
CA THR A 57 -16.83 -1.41 16.59
C THR A 57 -15.96 -1.10 17.81
N MET A 58 -15.71 0.19 18.04
CA MET A 58 -15.15 0.74 19.27
C MET A 58 -16.29 1.30 20.15
N ASN A 59 -15.97 1.83 21.33
CA ASN A 59 -16.99 2.28 22.29
C ASN A 59 -18.01 3.29 21.70
N LYS A 60 -17.57 4.22 20.84
CA LYS A 60 -18.42 5.30 20.31
C LYS A 60 -18.13 5.65 18.83
N PHE A 61 -17.35 4.84 18.13
CA PHE A 61 -17.05 5.02 16.72
C PHE A 61 -16.66 3.67 16.08
N ILE A 62 -16.54 3.65 14.78
CA ILE A 62 -16.16 2.46 14.00
C ILE A 62 -14.78 2.67 13.38
N VAL A 63 -13.97 1.62 13.42
CA VAL A 63 -12.72 1.54 12.65
C VAL A 63 -12.97 0.66 11.44
N TYR A 64 -12.86 1.22 10.25
CA TYR A 64 -12.95 0.50 8.98
C TYR A 64 -11.58 0.04 8.51
N VAL A 65 -11.51 -1.18 8.01
CA VAL A 65 -10.32 -1.75 7.39
C VAL A 65 -10.74 -2.42 6.08
N TYR A 66 -10.05 -2.10 5.00
CA TYR A 66 -10.27 -2.76 3.72
C TYR A 66 -9.91 -4.26 3.84
N LYS A 67 -10.85 -5.15 3.52
CA LYS A 67 -10.75 -6.61 3.74
C LYS A 67 -9.43 -7.23 3.24
N PRO A 68 -8.92 -6.91 2.03
CA PRO A 68 -7.62 -7.41 1.57
C PRO A 68 -6.42 -6.94 2.41
N HIS A 69 -6.56 -5.87 3.20
CA HIS A 69 -5.48 -5.36 4.05
C HIS A 69 -5.44 -5.98 5.46
N ILE A 70 -6.47 -6.74 5.84
CA ILE A 70 -6.57 -7.35 7.18
C ILE A 70 -5.34 -8.22 7.53
N PRO A 71 -4.79 -9.09 6.64
CA PRO A 71 -3.60 -9.87 6.96
C PRO A 71 -2.40 -9.02 7.36
N TYR A 72 -2.21 -7.87 6.71
CA TYR A 72 -1.10 -6.95 6.93
C TYR A 72 -1.27 -6.07 8.18
N LEU A 73 -2.51 -5.90 8.64
CA LEU A 73 -2.86 -5.14 9.84
C LEU A 73 -3.15 -6.05 11.06
N ARG A 74 -2.83 -7.34 10.97
CA ARG A 74 -2.92 -8.24 12.13
C ARG A 74 -2.00 -7.75 13.24
N GLU A 75 -2.50 -7.87 14.48
CA GLU A 75 -1.77 -7.47 15.70
C GLU A 75 -1.28 -6.00 15.66
N SER A 76 -1.88 -5.17 14.82
CA SER A 76 -1.55 -3.76 14.82
C SER A 76 -2.09 -3.08 16.09
N LYS A 77 -1.28 -2.15 16.61
CA LYS A 77 -1.58 -1.38 17.81
C LYS A 77 -1.57 0.11 17.47
N ILE A 78 -2.64 0.78 17.86
CA ILE A 78 -2.76 2.23 17.75
C ILE A 78 -2.75 2.80 19.15
N ASP A 79 -1.81 3.67 19.42
CA ASP A 79 -1.65 4.35 20.69
C ASP A 79 -1.34 5.82 20.49
N ILE A 80 -1.46 6.61 21.55
CA ILE A 80 -1.11 8.01 21.55
C ILE A 80 -0.20 8.31 22.74
N ASN A 81 0.97 8.86 22.45
CA ASN A 81 1.84 9.45 23.44
C ASN A 81 1.44 10.92 23.63
N VAL A 82 0.96 11.25 24.81
CA VAL A 82 0.64 12.63 25.20
C VAL A 82 1.86 13.18 25.95
N GLU A 83 2.71 13.92 25.25
CA GLU A 83 3.74 14.76 25.88
C GLU A 83 3.19 16.19 26.03
N GLU A 84 3.69 16.95 27.01
CA GLU A 84 3.10 18.24 27.45
C GLU A 84 2.82 19.25 26.34
N CYS A 85 3.47 19.16 25.19
CA CYS A 85 3.30 20.05 24.04
C CYS A 85 2.97 19.36 22.71
N ASN A 86 3.02 18.02 22.62
CA ASN A 86 2.77 17.29 21.37
C ASN A 86 2.08 15.95 21.62
N SER A 87 0.93 15.77 20.99
CA SER A 87 0.26 14.47 20.95
C SER A 87 0.68 13.73 19.70
N GLN A 88 1.47 12.67 19.83
CA GLN A 88 1.92 11.84 18.71
C GLN A 88 1.15 10.53 18.65
N LEU A 89 0.37 10.35 17.58
CA LEU A 89 -0.30 9.09 17.28
C LEU A 89 0.73 8.08 16.74
N THR A 90 0.81 6.92 17.38
CA THR A 90 1.68 5.82 16.99
C THR A 90 0.85 4.66 16.44
N LEU A 91 1.18 4.17 15.25
CA LEU A 91 0.59 2.98 14.66
C LEU A 91 1.70 1.95 14.40
N ILE A 92 1.71 0.88 15.17
CA ILE A 92 2.63 -0.25 15.00
C ILE A 92 1.87 -1.36 14.28
N ALA A 93 2.35 -1.78 13.11
CA ALA A 93 1.77 -2.85 12.32
C ALA A 93 2.86 -3.87 11.93
N PRO A 94 3.11 -4.90 12.78
CA PRO A 94 4.26 -5.81 12.64
C PRO A 94 4.24 -6.64 11.37
N TYR A 95 3.08 -6.77 10.75
CA TYR A 95 2.88 -7.59 9.55
C TYR A 95 2.74 -6.78 8.26
N ALA A 96 2.79 -5.45 8.34
CA ALA A 96 2.57 -4.58 7.18
C ALA A 96 3.55 -4.85 6.02
N ASN A 97 4.80 -5.16 6.35
CA ASN A 97 5.88 -5.44 5.41
C ASN A 97 6.13 -6.95 5.18
N LYS A 98 5.39 -7.82 5.87
CA LYS A 98 5.55 -9.27 5.68
C LYS A 98 4.89 -9.69 4.38
N CYS A 99 5.69 -10.29 3.51
CA CYS A 99 5.20 -10.95 2.31
C CYS A 99 4.38 -12.17 2.72
N TYR A 100 3.06 -12.07 2.70
CA TYR A 100 2.21 -13.25 2.78
C TYR A 100 2.24 -13.92 1.41
N PHE A 101 3.19 -14.83 1.23
CA PHE A 101 3.27 -15.64 0.00
C PHE A 101 1.95 -16.40 -0.17
N ILE A 102 1.26 -16.13 -1.26
CA ILE A 102 0.41 -17.14 -1.87
C ILE A 102 1.30 -18.36 -2.05
N LYS A 103 0.82 -19.54 -1.66
CA LYS A 103 1.52 -20.85 -1.77
C LYS A 103 1.93 -21.24 -3.20
N ASN A 104 2.27 -20.28 -4.04
CA ASN A 104 2.54 -20.46 -5.44
C ASN A 104 3.92 -19.90 -5.81
N ASN A 105 4.97 -20.59 -5.34
CA ASN A 105 6.34 -20.38 -5.82
C ASN A 105 6.43 -20.40 -7.35
N ASP A 106 5.50 -21.09 -8.00
CA ASP A 106 5.43 -21.20 -9.45
C ASP A 106 4.95 -19.88 -10.10
N LEU A 107 3.93 -19.23 -9.55
CA LEU A 107 3.40 -17.97 -10.10
C LEU A 107 4.40 -16.83 -9.98
N LYS A 108 5.09 -16.71 -8.86
CA LYS A 108 6.16 -15.73 -8.67
C LYS A 108 7.27 -15.94 -9.70
N ARG A 109 7.76 -17.17 -9.85
CA ARG A 109 8.79 -17.54 -10.82
C ARG A 109 8.34 -17.28 -12.26
N ARG A 110 7.08 -17.56 -12.60
CA ARG A 110 6.51 -17.26 -13.93
C ARG A 110 6.51 -15.76 -14.23
N VAL A 111 6.15 -14.93 -13.27
CA VAL A 111 6.18 -13.47 -13.41
C VAL A 111 7.62 -12.96 -13.51
N GLU A 112 8.53 -13.40 -12.65
CA GLU A 112 9.95 -13.03 -12.70
C GLU A 112 10.57 -13.40 -14.06
N ASN A 113 10.31 -14.61 -14.55
CA ASN A 113 10.77 -15.02 -15.89
C ASN A 113 10.16 -14.16 -17.00
N PHE A 114 8.87 -13.82 -16.91
CA PHE A 114 8.25 -12.93 -17.88
C PHE A 114 8.88 -11.54 -17.89
N LEU A 115 9.12 -10.95 -16.72
CA LEU A 115 9.81 -9.67 -16.60
C LEU A 115 11.21 -9.73 -17.22
N ASN A 116 11.97 -10.77 -16.92
CA ASN A 116 13.35 -10.92 -17.39
C ASN A 116 13.45 -11.19 -18.91
N LEU A 117 12.49 -11.91 -19.47
CA LEU A 117 12.56 -12.30 -20.89
C LEU A 117 11.87 -11.30 -21.83
N ASN A 118 10.83 -10.58 -21.35
CA ASN A 118 10.00 -9.74 -22.21
C ASN A 118 10.08 -8.25 -21.88
N ILE A 119 10.24 -7.88 -20.61
CA ILE A 119 10.19 -6.50 -20.16
C ILE A 119 11.60 -5.92 -19.99
N ASN A 120 12.45 -6.59 -19.22
CA ASN A 120 13.79 -6.10 -18.89
C ASN A 120 14.71 -5.89 -20.12
N PRO A 121 14.66 -6.69 -21.20
CA PRO A 121 15.44 -6.39 -22.39
C PRO A 121 15.08 -5.05 -23.03
N GLN A 122 13.79 -4.67 -23.01
CA GLN A 122 13.33 -3.37 -23.53
C GLN A 122 13.79 -2.21 -22.62
N LEU A 123 13.75 -2.40 -21.30
CA LEU A 123 14.20 -1.40 -20.32
C LEU A 123 15.70 -1.21 -20.34
N SER A 124 16.46 -2.28 -20.58
CA SER A 124 17.92 -2.27 -20.60
C SER A 124 18.48 -1.40 -21.73
N ALA A 125 17.75 -1.28 -22.85
CA ALA A 125 18.09 -0.36 -23.94
C ALA A 125 18.15 1.11 -23.48
N HIS A 126 17.46 1.44 -22.39
CA HIS A 126 17.44 2.75 -21.73
C HIS A 126 18.16 2.76 -20.38
N GLY A 127 18.99 1.75 -20.10
CA GLY A 127 19.72 1.61 -18.83
C GLY A 127 18.83 1.32 -17.62
N GLY A 128 17.60 0.87 -17.84
CA GLY A 128 16.62 0.58 -16.80
C GLY A 128 16.41 -0.90 -16.55
N LYS A 129 15.78 -1.21 -15.41
CA LYS A 129 15.35 -2.56 -15.01
C LYS A 129 14.12 -2.51 -14.13
N VAL A 130 13.31 -3.56 -14.17
CA VAL A 130 12.19 -3.77 -13.24
C VAL A 130 12.34 -5.13 -12.55
N ASP A 131 12.12 -5.12 -11.23
CA ASP A 131 12.13 -6.32 -10.39
C ASP A 131 10.77 -6.50 -9.71
N LEU A 132 10.33 -7.78 -9.63
CA LEU A 132 9.15 -8.15 -8.85
C LEU A 132 9.51 -8.19 -7.37
N MET A 133 8.85 -7.35 -6.58
CA MET A 133 9.08 -7.30 -5.13
C MET A 133 8.08 -8.16 -4.37
N ASN A 134 6.80 -8.13 -4.77
CA ASN A 134 5.77 -8.89 -4.09
C ASN A 134 4.56 -9.16 -4.99
N ILE A 135 3.81 -10.21 -4.64
CA ILE A 135 2.46 -10.51 -5.15
C ILE A 135 1.53 -10.49 -3.95
N THR A 136 0.52 -9.61 -3.96
CA THR A 136 -0.45 -9.51 -2.87
C THR A 136 -1.51 -10.61 -2.99
N GLU A 137 -2.11 -11.00 -1.87
CA GLU A 137 -3.25 -11.94 -1.85
C GLU A 137 -4.47 -11.41 -2.64
N SER A 138 -4.57 -10.10 -2.78
CA SER A 138 -5.63 -9.45 -3.56
C SER A 138 -5.38 -9.45 -5.07
N GLY A 139 -4.27 -10.05 -5.53
CA GLY A 139 -3.94 -10.18 -6.95
C GLY A 139 -3.26 -8.94 -7.54
N TYR A 140 -2.54 -8.15 -6.75
CA TYR A 140 -1.72 -7.04 -7.26
C TYR A 140 -0.23 -7.37 -7.19
N LEU A 141 0.51 -6.91 -8.19
CA LEU A 141 1.97 -7.02 -8.25
C LEU A 141 2.60 -5.73 -7.74
N SER A 142 3.65 -5.85 -6.94
CA SER A 142 4.50 -4.73 -6.53
C SER A 142 5.80 -4.79 -7.29
N LEU A 143 6.03 -3.82 -8.16
CA LEU A 143 7.24 -3.70 -8.98
C LEU A 143 8.13 -2.57 -8.47
N LYS A 144 9.44 -2.74 -8.61
CA LYS A 144 10.45 -1.71 -8.33
C LYS A 144 11.27 -1.47 -9.58
N PHE A 145 11.31 -0.22 -10.02
CA PHE A 145 12.14 0.21 -11.14
C PHE A 145 13.50 0.70 -10.64
N SER A 146 14.53 0.48 -11.45
CA SER A 146 15.91 0.88 -11.15
C SER A 146 16.64 1.35 -12.40
N GLY A 147 17.83 1.92 -12.22
CA GLY A 147 18.63 2.47 -13.33
C GLY A 147 18.00 3.71 -13.96
N GLY A 148 18.08 3.86 -15.28
CA GLY A 148 17.56 4.99 -16.04
C GLY A 148 16.06 5.23 -15.93
N CYS A 149 15.32 4.24 -15.41
CA CYS A 149 13.88 4.37 -15.12
C CYS A 149 13.60 5.13 -13.81
N ASN A 150 14.61 5.36 -12.97
CA ASN A 150 14.45 6.07 -11.71
C ASN A 150 14.61 7.58 -11.92
N GLY A 151 13.49 8.33 -11.89
CA GLY A 151 13.49 9.80 -12.00
C GLY A 151 13.07 10.38 -13.35
N CYS A 152 12.80 9.57 -14.37
CA CYS A 152 12.30 10.06 -15.65
C CYS A 152 10.78 10.24 -15.63
N SER A 153 10.29 11.49 -15.67
CA SER A 153 8.86 11.82 -15.57
C SER A 153 8.00 11.24 -16.71
N MET A 154 8.54 11.10 -17.91
CA MET A 154 7.86 10.46 -19.06
C MET A 154 7.76 8.95 -18.91
N VAL A 155 8.74 8.33 -18.26
CA VAL A 155 8.79 6.87 -18.05
C VAL A 155 7.73 6.41 -17.04
N GLN A 156 7.41 7.25 -16.04
CA GLN A 156 6.49 6.86 -14.96
C GLN A 156 5.09 6.48 -15.44
N LYS A 157 4.52 7.22 -16.37
CA LYS A 157 3.13 6.96 -16.80
C LYS A 157 3.05 5.96 -17.96
N THR A 158 3.76 6.25 -19.04
CA THR A 158 3.66 5.46 -20.28
C THR A 158 4.26 4.06 -20.12
N LEU A 159 5.38 3.94 -19.43
CA LEU A 159 6.05 2.66 -19.23
C LEU A 159 5.28 1.79 -18.23
N LYS A 160 4.80 2.38 -17.13
CA LYS A 160 3.99 1.67 -16.14
C LYS A 160 2.70 1.14 -16.78
N GLU A 161 1.97 1.96 -17.50
CA GLU A 161 0.73 1.54 -18.18
C GLU A 161 1.02 0.47 -19.26
N GLY A 162 2.13 0.58 -19.99
CA GLY A 162 2.55 -0.41 -20.98
C GLY A 162 2.93 -1.75 -20.35
N ILE A 163 3.70 -1.74 -19.26
CA ILE A 163 4.10 -2.95 -18.54
C ILE A 163 2.89 -3.60 -17.85
N GLU A 164 2.03 -2.80 -17.21
CA GLU A 164 0.80 -3.30 -16.60
C GLU A 164 -0.08 -4.00 -17.61
N LYS A 165 -0.32 -3.41 -18.78
CA LYS A 165 -1.10 -4.04 -19.88
C LYS A 165 -0.50 -5.36 -20.32
N GLN A 166 0.84 -5.44 -20.50
CA GLN A 166 1.51 -6.67 -20.91
C GLN A 166 1.38 -7.78 -19.85
N ILE A 167 1.53 -7.41 -18.56
CA ILE A 167 1.39 -8.35 -17.44
C ILE A 167 -0.05 -8.86 -17.34
N LEU A 168 -1.05 -7.97 -17.36
CA LEU A 168 -2.45 -8.35 -17.26
C LEU A 168 -2.95 -9.15 -18.46
N ALA A 169 -2.42 -8.90 -19.66
CA ALA A 169 -2.70 -9.70 -20.84
C ALA A 169 -2.12 -11.14 -20.74
N LYS A 170 -0.98 -11.30 -20.04
CA LYS A 170 -0.31 -12.60 -19.89
C LYS A 170 -0.80 -13.40 -18.69
N PHE A 171 -1.21 -12.72 -17.63
CA PHE A 171 -1.59 -13.32 -16.35
C PHE A 171 -2.96 -12.79 -15.91
N SER A 172 -4.00 -13.53 -16.22
CA SER A 172 -5.39 -13.20 -15.86
C SER A 172 -5.66 -13.25 -14.35
N GLU A 173 -4.72 -13.83 -13.58
CA GLU A 173 -4.80 -13.96 -12.13
C GLU A 173 -4.59 -12.60 -11.42
N PHE A 174 -3.99 -11.60 -12.11
CA PHE A 174 -3.71 -10.30 -11.51
C PHE A 174 -4.74 -9.24 -11.86
N LYS A 175 -4.88 -8.26 -10.95
CA LYS A 175 -5.82 -7.14 -11.08
C LYS A 175 -5.13 -5.81 -11.38
N GLY A 176 -3.82 -5.74 -11.19
CA GLY A 176 -3.07 -4.53 -11.44
C GLY A 176 -1.64 -4.56 -10.88
N VAL A 177 -0.93 -3.46 -11.09
CA VAL A 177 0.47 -3.31 -10.73
C VAL A 177 0.68 -2.06 -9.89
N TYR A 178 1.41 -2.19 -8.78
CA TYR A 178 1.90 -1.08 -7.98
C TYR A 178 3.38 -0.81 -8.29
N ASP A 179 3.70 0.43 -8.57
CA ASP A 179 5.07 0.91 -8.58
C ASP A 179 5.44 1.37 -7.16
N ILE A 180 6.43 0.71 -6.58
CA ILE A 180 6.94 1.01 -5.23
C ILE A 180 8.31 1.69 -5.27
N THR A 181 8.74 2.16 -6.44
CA THR A 181 10.02 2.84 -6.62
C THR A 181 10.02 4.16 -5.85
N GLN A 182 11.08 4.42 -5.08
CA GLN A 182 11.33 5.75 -4.54
C GLN A 182 11.93 6.61 -5.66
N HIS A 183 11.10 7.39 -6.34
CA HIS A 183 11.56 8.32 -7.35
C HIS A 183 12.21 9.53 -6.66
N ASN A 184 13.53 9.56 -6.62
CA ASN A 184 14.26 10.76 -6.26
C ASN A 184 14.02 11.79 -7.37
N ARG A 185 13.39 12.92 -7.05
CA ARG A 185 13.35 14.07 -7.96
C ARG A 185 14.79 14.53 -8.18
N GLY A 186 15.36 14.19 -9.31
CA GLY A 186 16.65 14.74 -9.73
C GLY A 186 16.53 16.25 -9.90
N ASN A 187 17.55 17.00 -9.48
CA ASN A 187 17.64 18.47 -9.61
C ASN A 187 17.76 18.98 -11.07
N HIS A 188 17.40 18.19 -12.07
CA HIS A 188 17.45 18.52 -13.48
C HIS A 188 16.09 18.30 -14.15
N SER A 189 15.05 18.97 -13.63
CA SER A 189 13.81 19.15 -14.38
C SER A 189 13.99 20.38 -15.27
N TYR A 190 14.40 20.18 -16.52
CA TYR A 190 14.18 21.19 -17.55
C TYR A 190 12.69 21.19 -17.90
N TYR A 191 12.13 22.40 -17.94
CA TYR A 191 10.75 22.74 -18.31
C TYR A 191 10.38 22.24 -19.70
#